data_82212e0f071e827d927fe32018b7e9e2
#
_entry.id   82212e0f071e827d927fe32018b7e9e2
#
_cell.length_a   1.000
_cell.length_b   1.000
_cell.length_c   1.000
_cell.angle_alpha   90.00
_cell.angle_beta   90.00
_cell.angle_gamma   90.00
#
_symmetry.space_group_name_H-M   'P 1'
#
loop_
_entity.id
_entity.type
_entity.pdbx_description
1 polymer ?
#
loop_
_entity_poly.entity_id
_entity_poly.type
_entity_poly.pdbx_seq_one_letter_code
_entity_poly.pdbx_strand_id
1 'polypeptide(L)'
;MKKKLFILTILVLTSLGIHSQTIVSTSPENKKVVLEEFTGITCGYCPDGHAIANNIANNNPGNVFLINIHQGGYANPGNSGFDFRTPFGNALAAQVGANFYPSGTINRNSNALGRGSWNGAANTALGQSSDVNVGVEADIDVQTNTITVHVEAFYTADSPESNNKLNVALLQNNTIGPQTDYANGNTTEYNHMHRLVWLITGQWGEIITTTTAGTFIDETYTYDIPNDYNGVPVKIQDLEVVAFITETQLDMPSGSGTFPTYSNFSAENNARPTSVEAILPQCGFDITPNVTIQNFGENDLTEVEITYSVNGGASQNYTWTGSLLSLQSETIQLPAISYEVEDVNTIEITLSDDDDNSDNQISENFNIANEHTTTVNMILNTDNAGSQCTWDIMNSNDEIIYSGG
;
A
#
# COMPACT_ATOMS: atom_id res chain seq x y z
N MET A 1 1.31 -33.16 -78.90
CA MET A 1 2.21 -32.42 -77.98
C MET A 1 1.34 -31.50 -77.09
N LYS A 2 1.09 -31.85 -75.82
CA LYS A 2 0.31 -31.04 -74.86
C LYS A 2 1.29 -30.23 -74.00
N LYS A 3 1.29 -28.92 -74.18
CA LYS A 3 2.07 -27.98 -73.32
C LYS A 3 1.42 -27.87 -71.97
N LYS A 4 2.13 -28.29 -70.91
CA LYS A 4 1.73 -28.04 -69.53
C LYS A 4 2.16 -26.62 -69.12
N LEU A 5 1.20 -25.78 -68.80
CA LEU A 5 1.41 -24.47 -68.26
C LEU A 5 1.66 -24.61 -66.74
N PHE A 6 2.85 -24.26 -66.26
CA PHE A 6 3.19 -24.18 -64.82
C PHE A 6 2.83 -22.79 -64.33
N ILE A 7 1.80 -22.70 -63.50
CA ILE A 7 1.47 -21.44 -62.79
C ILE A 7 2.29 -21.45 -61.49
N LEU A 8 3.27 -20.52 -61.41
CA LEU A 8 4.06 -20.28 -60.21
C LEU A 8 3.28 -19.29 -59.35
N THR A 9 2.64 -19.79 -58.27
CA THR A 9 1.97 -18.95 -57.27
C THR A 9 3.03 -18.40 -56.34
N ILE A 10 3.35 -17.10 -56.44
CA ILE A 10 4.22 -16.38 -55.52
C ILE A 10 3.37 -16.08 -54.29
N LEU A 11 3.65 -16.80 -53.19
CA LEU A 11 3.08 -16.50 -51.87
C LEU A 11 3.83 -15.27 -51.29
N VAL A 12 3.20 -14.09 -51.37
CA VAL A 12 3.70 -12.91 -50.68
C VAL A 12 3.35 -13.06 -49.20
N LEU A 13 4.32 -13.46 -48.37
CA LEU A 13 4.22 -13.34 -46.92
C LEU A 13 4.30 -11.86 -46.59
N THR A 14 3.15 -11.23 -46.34
CA THR A 14 3.10 -9.97 -45.62
C THR A 14 3.40 -10.30 -44.17
N SER A 15 4.59 -9.96 -43.69
CA SER A 15 4.87 -9.89 -42.24
C SER A 15 3.97 -8.78 -41.68
N LEU A 16 2.87 -9.18 -41.03
CA LEU A 16 2.16 -8.32 -40.12
C LEU A 16 3.13 -8.10 -38.96
N GLY A 17 3.82 -6.98 -38.97
CA GLY A 17 4.50 -6.50 -37.78
C GLY A 17 3.45 -6.34 -36.70
N ILE A 18 3.53 -7.16 -35.67
CA ILE A 18 2.82 -6.91 -34.42
C ILE A 18 3.50 -5.68 -33.86
N HIS A 19 2.94 -4.49 -34.13
CA HIS A 19 3.30 -3.30 -33.37
C HIS A 19 2.70 -3.54 -31.99
N SER A 20 3.53 -3.76 -31.00
CA SER A 20 3.16 -3.57 -29.59
C SER A 20 2.51 -2.19 -29.49
N GLN A 21 1.32 -2.12 -28.92
CA GLN A 21 0.69 -0.82 -28.69
C GLN A 21 1.56 -0.09 -27.67
N THR A 22 2.02 1.11 -28.00
CA THR A 22 2.81 1.95 -27.10
C THR A 22 1.94 2.38 -25.91
N ILE A 23 2.51 2.31 -24.69
CA ILE A 23 1.85 2.78 -23.46
C ILE A 23 2.00 4.28 -23.25
N VAL A 24 2.95 4.93 -23.94
CA VAL A 24 3.19 6.36 -23.87
C VAL A 24 2.50 7.10 -25.03
N SER A 25 1.90 8.26 -24.73
CA SER A 25 1.37 9.16 -25.76
C SER A 25 2.50 9.79 -26.58
N THR A 26 2.36 9.81 -27.91
CA THR A 26 3.28 10.49 -28.82
C THR A 26 2.83 11.92 -29.19
N SER A 27 1.70 12.37 -28.66
CA SER A 27 1.19 13.73 -28.82
C SER A 27 1.70 14.65 -27.70
N PRO A 28 1.94 15.95 -27.96
CA PRO A 28 2.30 16.89 -26.90
C PRO A 28 1.26 16.93 -25.79
N GLU A 29 1.71 16.83 -24.53
CA GLU A 29 0.89 16.88 -23.33
C GLU A 29 1.41 17.96 -22.38
N ASN A 30 0.62 18.27 -21.34
CA ASN A 30 1.09 19.08 -20.24
C ASN A 30 1.96 18.23 -19.30
N LYS A 31 2.75 18.90 -18.45
CA LYS A 31 3.50 18.25 -17.38
C LYS A 31 2.56 17.50 -16.48
N LYS A 32 2.95 16.29 -16.12
CA LYS A 32 2.41 15.57 -14.98
C LYS A 32 3.24 15.90 -13.74
N VAL A 33 2.62 15.82 -12.59
CA VAL A 33 3.25 16.21 -11.32
C VAL A 33 3.72 14.97 -10.56
N VAL A 34 4.98 14.99 -10.13
CA VAL A 34 5.50 14.12 -9.08
C VAL A 34 5.72 15.00 -7.84
N LEU A 35 4.93 14.73 -6.78
CA LEU A 35 5.06 15.38 -5.50
C LEU A 35 5.87 14.48 -4.57
N GLU A 36 7.09 14.88 -4.27
CA GLU A 36 7.93 14.24 -3.26
C GLU A 36 7.71 14.93 -1.91
N GLU A 37 7.13 14.23 -0.95
CA GLU A 37 6.93 14.72 0.42
C GLU A 37 8.00 14.15 1.34
N PHE A 38 8.69 15.01 2.09
CA PHE A 38 9.64 14.63 3.13
C PHE A 38 8.94 14.58 4.48
N THR A 39 8.93 13.40 5.10
CA THR A 39 8.09 13.06 6.24
C THR A 39 8.84 12.22 7.28
N GLY A 40 8.16 11.87 8.38
CA GLY A 40 8.67 10.97 9.41
C GLY A 40 7.64 10.66 10.50
N ILE A 41 7.78 9.49 11.11
CA ILE A 41 6.83 8.92 12.07
C ILE A 41 6.65 9.75 13.36
N THR A 42 7.62 10.59 13.71
CA THR A 42 7.53 11.48 14.89
C THR A 42 7.20 12.93 14.52
N CYS A 43 6.84 13.21 13.26
CA CYS A 43 6.47 14.52 12.78
C CYS A 43 4.97 14.77 12.97
N GLY A 44 4.58 15.57 13.98
CA GLY A 44 3.18 15.78 14.36
C GLY A 44 2.32 16.55 13.34
N TYR A 45 2.91 17.24 12.38
CA TYR A 45 2.19 17.91 11.29
C TYR A 45 2.25 17.16 9.95
N CYS A 46 2.98 16.04 9.88
CA CYS A 46 3.09 15.28 8.65
C CYS A 46 1.75 14.63 8.22
N PRO A 47 0.87 14.14 9.10
CA PRO A 47 -0.46 13.66 8.70
C PRO A 47 -1.29 14.69 7.94
N ASP A 48 -1.20 15.98 8.32
CA ASP A 48 -1.86 17.06 7.57
C ASP A 48 -1.23 17.27 6.19
N GLY A 49 0.11 17.11 6.06
CA GLY A 49 0.79 17.10 4.76
C GLY A 49 0.30 15.96 3.87
N HIS A 50 0.25 14.73 4.39
CA HIS A 50 -0.27 13.55 3.67
C HIS A 50 -1.70 13.78 3.17
N ALA A 51 -2.58 14.36 4.01
CA ALA A 51 -3.96 14.66 3.62
C ALA A 51 -4.03 15.69 2.48
N ILE A 52 -3.20 16.73 2.52
CA ILE A 52 -3.13 17.74 1.45
C ILE A 52 -2.59 17.13 0.15
N ALA A 53 -1.51 16.33 0.21
CA ALA A 53 -0.93 15.66 -0.95
C ALA A 53 -1.95 14.72 -1.61
N ASN A 54 -2.61 13.87 -0.80
CA ASN A 54 -3.68 12.97 -1.28
C ASN A 54 -4.84 13.73 -1.94
N ASN A 55 -5.26 14.88 -1.38
CA ASN A 55 -6.30 15.70 -1.99
C ASN A 55 -5.86 16.27 -3.35
N ILE A 56 -4.60 16.65 -3.50
CA ILE A 56 -4.07 17.13 -4.79
C ILE A 56 -4.10 15.99 -5.82
N ALA A 57 -3.63 14.79 -5.47
CA ALA A 57 -3.63 13.63 -6.36
C ALA A 57 -5.06 13.19 -6.73
N ASN A 58 -5.96 13.10 -5.76
CA ASN A 58 -7.36 12.69 -5.97
C ASN A 58 -8.14 13.65 -6.87
N ASN A 59 -7.81 14.95 -6.83
CA ASN A 59 -8.41 15.95 -7.71
C ASN A 59 -7.79 15.96 -9.10
N ASN A 60 -6.67 15.27 -9.33
CA ASN A 60 -5.94 15.22 -10.60
C ASN A 60 -5.53 13.78 -10.95
N PRO A 61 -6.47 12.84 -11.04
CA PRO A 61 -6.15 11.42 -11.25
C PRO A 61 -5.38 11.22 -12.57
N GLY A 62 -4.31 10.40 -12.50
CA GLY A 62 -3.43 10.12 -13.64
C GLY A 62 -2.49 11.28 -14.04
N ASN A 63 -2.54 12.41 -13.32
CA ASN A 63 -1.68 13.58 -13.59
C ASN A 63 -0.84 14.01 -12.37
N VAL A 64 -1.11 13.48 -11.19
CA VAL A 64 -0.34 13.74 -9.96
C VAL A 64 0.00 12.42 -9.29
N PHE A 65 1.28 12.19 -9.04
CA PHE A 65 1.84 11.01 -8.39
C PHE A 65 2.58 11.43 -7.13
N LEU A 66 2.41 10.66 -6.06
CA LEU A 66 2.96 10.98 -4.73
C LEU A 66 4.12 10.05 -4.40
N ILE A 67 5.15 10.59 -3.75
CA ILE A 67 6.26 9.82 -3.19
C ILE A 67 6.53 10.34 -1.77
N ASN A 68 6.22 9.55 -0.75
CA ASN A 68 6.45 9.90 0.64
C ASN A 68 7.82 9.37 1.11
N ILE A 69 8.73 10.28 1.42
CA ILE A 69 10.14 10.00 1.73
C ILE A 69 10.38 10.18 3.21
N HIS A 70 10.44 9.07 3.94
CA HIS A 70 10.81 9.08 5.36
C HIS A 70 12.31 9.31 5.50
N GLN A 71 12.72 10.42 6.12
CA GLN A 71 14.14 10.76 6.27
C GLN A 71 14.38 11.74 7.43
N GLY A 72 15.66 11.92 7.79
CA GLY A 72 16.07 12.84 8.84
C GLY A 72 15.66 12.42 10.24
N GLY A 73 15.68 13.38 11.18
CA GLY A 73 15.46 13.11 12.61
C GLY A 73 14.06 12.62 12.96
N TYR A 74 13.04 13.13 12.25
CA TYR A 74 11.65 12.73 12.49
C TYR A 74 11.31 11.33 11.97
N ALA A 75 12.13 10.76 11.09
CA ALA A 75 11.96 9.39 10.61
C ALA A 75 12.76 8.36 11.42
N ASN A 76 13.46 8.80 12.49
CA ASN A 76 14.18 7.88 13.37
C ASN A 76 13.19 6.94 14.06
N PRO A 77 13.31 5.60 13.91
CA PRO A 77 12.37 4.64 14.49
C PRO A 77 12.42 4.60 16.02
N GLY A 78 13.53 5.03 16.66
CA GLY A 78 13.70 4.89 18.10
C GLY A 78 13.49 3.44 18.54
N ASN A 79 12.57 3.22 19.49
CA ASN A 79 12.21 1.89 20.00
C ASN A 79 10.93 1.32 19.33
N SER A 80 10.39 1.97 18.29
CA SER A 80 9.14 1.53 17.66
C SER A 80 9.28 0.26 16.83
N GLY A 81 10.49 -0.06 16.36
CA GLY A 81 10.74 -1.17 15.43
C GLY A 81 10.37 -0.87 13.97
N PHE A 82 9.81 0.32 13.68
CA PHE A 82 9.37 0.70 12.32
C PHE A 82 10.37 1.68 11.68
N ASP A 83 11.30 1.19 10.89
CA ASP A 83 12.24 2.02 10.15
C ASP A 83 11.83 2.17 8.68
N PHE A 84 11.15 3.26 8.38
CA PHE A 84 10.68 3.59 7.03
C PHE A 84 11.69 4.34 6.17
N ARG A 85 12.88 4.59 6.68
CA ARG A 85 13.95 5.28 5.94
C ARG A 85 14.49 4.41 4.84
N THR A 86 14.99 5.07 3.79
CA THR A 86 15.72 4.42 2.70
C THR A 86 17.15 4.97 2.63
N PRO A 87 18.09 4.29 1.97
CA PRO A 87 19.43 4.82 1.74
C PRO A 87 19.42 6.11 0.89
N PHE A 88 18.32 6.40 0.20
CA PHE A 88 18.18 7.49 -0.76
C PHE A 88 17.66 8.79 -0.13
N GLY A 89 16.82 8.70 0.91
CA GLY A 89 16.01 9.81 1.40
C GLY A 89 16.81 11.05 1.83
N ASN A 90 17.94 10.88 2.51
CA ASN A 90 18.76 12.01 2.95
C ASN A 90 19.39 12.80 1.78
N ALA A 91 19.82 12.12 0.72
CA ALA A 91 20.38 12.78 -0.45
C ALA A 91 19.31 13.49 -1.27
N LEU A 92 18.10 12.90 -1.41
CA LEU A 92 16.95 13.56 -2.05
C LEU A 92 16.55 14.83 -1.29
N ALA A 93 16.46 14.78 0.04
CA ALA A 93 16.15 15.94 0.86
C ALA A 93 17.20 17.05 0.74
N ALA A 94 18.48 16.68 0.75
CA ALA A 94 19.59 17.64 0.60
C ALA A 94 19.55 18.33 -0.77
N GLN A 95 19.20 17.60 -1.83
CA GLN A 95 19.11 18.11 -3.20
C GLN A 95 18.13 19.28 -3.33
N VAL A 96 17.01 19.22 -2.62
CA VAL A 96 15.94 20.24 -2.68
C VAL A 96 15.92 21.14 -1.43
N GLY A 97 16.90 21.02 -0.53
CA GLY A 97 16.98 21.82 0.68
C GLY A 97 15.84 21.58 1.67
N ALA A 98 15.33 20.35 1.76
CA ALA A 98 14.29 19.97 2.72
C ALA A 98 14.89 19.90 4.14
N ASN A 99 14.64 20.93 4.95
CA ASN A 99 15.17 21.10 6.29
C ASN A 99 14.09 21.34 7.36
N PHE A 100 12.83 21.22 7.01
CA PHE A 100 11.66 21.31 7.89
C PHE A 100 10.60 20.29 7.46
N TYR A 101 9.61 19.98 8.32
CA TYR A 101 8.63 18.91 8.10
C TYR A 101 7.21 19.33 8.47
N PRO A 102 6.16 18.89 7.70
CA PRO A 102 6.33 18.32 6.38
C PRO A 102 6.83 19.36 5.38
N SER A 103 7.68 18.95 4.48
CA SER A 103 8.09 19.74 3.32
C SER A 103 8.02 18.87 2.07
N GLY A 104 7.89 19.47 0.91
CA GLY A 104 7.80 18.72 -0.33
C GLY A 104 8.21 19.54 -1.53
N THR A 105 8.43 18.87 -2.63
CA THR A 105 8.74 19.51 -3.91
C THR A 105 7.79 19.04 -4.99
N ILE A 106 7.42 19.97 -5.85
CA ILE A 106 6.64 19.70 -7.06
C ILE A 106 7.61 19.65 -8.22
N ASN A 107 7.76 18.46 -8.81
CA ASN A 107 8.64 18.23 -9.96
C ASN A 107 10.09 18.68 -9.75
N ARG A 108 10.59 18.74 -8.51
CA ARG A 108 11.93 19.25 -8.14
C ARG A 108 12.32 20.59 -8.80
N ASN A 109 11.34 21.41 -9.17
CA ASN A 109 11.58 22.66 -9.88
C ASN A 109 11.95 23.85 -8.97
N SER A 110 12.00 23.62 -7.67
CA SER A 110 12.37 24.59 -6.65
C SER A 110 12.91 23.92 -5.39
N ASN A 111 13.42 24.72 -4.45
CA ASN A 111 13.63 24.25 -3.09
C ASN A 111 12.31 23.71 -2.48
N ALA A 112 12.43 22.82 -1.50
CA ALA A 112 11.30 22.24 -0.82
C ALA A 112 10.35 23.32 -0.25
N LEU A 113 9.07 23.14 -0.47
CA LEU A 113 7.98 24.02 -0.10
C LEU A 113 7.26 23.49 1.15
N GLY A 114 6.68 24.38 1.95
CA GLY A 114 5.70 24.01 2.97
C GLY A 114 4.38 23.57 2.33
N ARG A 115 3.67 22.64 2.99
CA ARG A 115 2.45 22.00 2.49
C ARG A 115 1.35 22.95 2.00
N GLY A 116 1.25 24.16 2.58
CA GLY A 116 0.29 25.17 2.14
C GLY A 116 0.52 25.71 0.73
N SER A 117 1.71 25.51 0.14
CA SER A 117 2.07 25.96 -1.20
C SER A 117 1.94 24.87 -2.27
N TRP A 118 1.79 23.61 -1.89
CA TRP A 118 1.83 22.46 -2.83
C TRP A 118 0.73 22.52 -3.88
N ASN A 119 -0.51 22.81 -3.46
CA ASN A 119 -1.64 22.86 -4.40
C ASN A 119 -1.44 23.95 -5.48
N GLY A 120 -0.97 25.15 -5.08
CA GLY A 120 -0.68 26.22 -6.03
C GLY A 120 0.45 25.87 -7.00
N ALA A 121 1.53 25.25 -6.51
CA ALA A 121 2.66 24.81 -7.32
C ALA A 121 2.25 23.67 -8.27
N ALA A 122 1.46 22.69 -7.80
CA ALA A 122 0.96 21.60 -8.63
C ALA A 122 0.07 22.11 -9.77
N ASN A 123 -0.89 23.00 -9.48
CA ASN A 123 -1.75 23.60 -10.50
C ASN A 123 -0.94 24.41 -11.54
N THR A 124 0.12 25.07 -11.10
CA THR A 124 1.03 25.80 -12.01
C THR A 124 1.76 24.82 -12.94
N ALA A 125 2.30 23.73 -12.40
CA ALA A 125 3.02 22.73 -13.19
C ALA A 125 2.10 22.01 -14.19
N LEU A 126 0.89 21.63 -13.77
CA LEU A 126 -0.12 20.99 -14.64
C LEU A 126 -0.58 21.88 -15.81
N GLY A 127 -0.41 23.20 -15.69
CA GLY A 127 -0.70 24.16 -16.78
C GLY A 127 0.44 24.37 -17.77
N GLN A 128 1.62 23.78 -17.54
CA GLN A 128 2.79 23.93 -18.41
C GLN A 128 2.87 22.76 -19.40
N SER A 129 3.38 23.03 -20.62
CA SER A 129 3.70 21.98 -21.59
C SER A 129 4.89 21.14 -21.13
N SER A 130 4.88 19.84 -21.46
CA SER A 130 6.01 18.94 -21.29
C SER A 130 6.71 18.69 -22.61
N ASP A 131 8.04 18.60 -22.58
CA ASP A 131 8.84 18.23 -23.75
C ASP A 131 8.90 16.70 -23.92
N VAL A 132 8.50 15.94 -22.90
CA VAL A 132 8.51 14.47 -22.89
C VAL A 132 7.30 13.93 -22.18
N ASN A 133 6.69 12.87 -22.73
CA ASN A 133 5.66 12.07 -22.08
C ASN A 133 6.30 10.81 -21.48
N VAL A 134 5.71 10.27 -20.40
CA VAL A 134 6.14 9.04 -19.73
C VAL A 134 4.93 8.13 -19.57
N GLY A 135 5.10 6.84 -19.92
CA GLY A 135 4.20 5.73 -19.62
C GLY A 135 4.92 4.69 -18.80
N VAL A 136 4.22 4.00 -17.91
CA VAL A 136 4.76 2.92 -17.09
C VAL A 136 3.71 1.85 -16.89
N GLU A 137 4.13 0.60 -17.00
CA GLU A 137 3.40 -0.58 -16.56
C GLU A 137 4.33 -1.49 -15.77
N ALA A 138 3.76 -2.33 -14.90
CA ALA A 138 4.53 -3.23 -14.07
C ALA A 138 3.77 -4.54 -13.85
N ASP A 139 4.52 -5.63 -13.71
CA ASP A 139 4.02 -6.96 -13.36
C ASP A 139 4.88 -7.57 -12.27
N ILE A 140 4.27 -8.30 -11.33
CA ILE A 140 4.96 -9.07 -10.30
C ILE A 140 4.74 -10.56 -10.54
N ASP A 141 5.82 -11.28 -10.78
CA ASP A 141 5.84 -12.74 -10.70
C ASP A 141 5.71 -13.16 -9.23
N VAL A 142 4.56 -13.73 -8.88
CA VAL A 142 4.20 -14.06 -7.49
C VAL A 142 5.07 -15.20 -6.92
N GLN A 143 5.55 -16.13 -7.77
CA GLN A 143 6.39 -17.24 -7.30
C GLN A 143 7.82 -16.82 -7.00
N THR A 144 8.37 -15.88 -7.78
CA THR A 144 9.76 -15.43 -7.63
C THR A 144 9.88 -14.14 -6.82
N ASN A 145 8.77 -13.45 -6.54
CA ASN A 145 8.75 -12.09 -5.98
C ASN A 145 9.61 -11.10 -6.79
N THR A 146 9.59 -11.24 -8.11
CA THR A 146 10.33 -10.37 -9.02
C THR A 146 9.37 -9.41 -9.69
N ILE A 147 9.57 -8.10 -9.56
CA ILE A 147 8.84 -7.09 -10.31
C ILE A 147 9.57 -6.79 -11.62
N THR A 148 8.80 -6.76 -12.71
CA THR A 148 9.23 -6.27 -14.01
C THR A 148 8.53 -4.95 -14.27
N VAL A 149 9.29 -3.89 -14.54
CA VAL A 149 8.78 -2.54 -14.81
C VAL A 149 9.15 -2.17 -16.22
N HIS A 150 8.17 -1.92 -17.08
CA HIS A 150 8.33 -1.42 -18.43
C HIS A 150 8.02 0.07 -18.45
N VAL A 151 8.95 0.86 -18.96
CA VAL A 151 8.83 2.34 -19.04
C VAL A 151 9.07 2.78 -20.47
N GLU A 152 8.09 3.48 -21.02
CA GLU A 152 8.24 4.18 -22.27
C GLU A 152 8.29 5.70 -22.04
N ALA A 153 9.13 6.41 -22.80
CA ALA A 153 9.10 7.85 -22.86
C ALA A 153 9.22 8.35 -24.29
N PHE A 154 8.47 9.40 -24.62
CA PHE A 154 8.49 9.99 -25.95
C PHE A 154 8.71 11.49 -25.90
N TYR A 155 9.78 11.97 -26.51
CA TYR A 155 10.09 13.39 -26.59
C TYR A 155 9.26 14.04 -27.69
N THR A 156 8.31 14.89 -27.32
CA THR A 156 7.47 15.66 -28.25
C THR A 156 8.12 16.95 -28.68
N ALA A 157 9.13 17.43 -27.95
CA ALA A 157 9.99 18.58 -28.27
C ALA A 157 11.43 18.28 -27.81
N ASP A 158 12.37 19.14 -28.20
CA ASP A 158 13.75 19.06 -27.70
C ASP A 158 13.78 19.45 -26.23
N SER A 159 14.37 18.61 -25.36
CA SER A 159 14.62 19.01 -23.97
C SER A 159 15.66 20.14 -23.92
N PRO A 160 15.49 21.13 -23.04
CA PRO A 160 16.50 22.19 -22.85
C PRO A 160 17.82 21.63 -22.31
N GLU A 161 17.79 20.43 -21.71
CA GLU A 161 18.95 19.77 -21.12
C GLU A 161 19.29 18.46 -21.85
N SER A 162 20.57 18.28 -22.16
CA SER A 162 21.05 17.07 -22.83
C SER A 162 21.38 15.92 -21.87
N ASN A 163 21.20 16.12 -20.57
CA ASN A 163 21.56 15.15 -19.51
C ASN A 163 20.32 14.76 -18.69
N ASN A 164 19.32 14.25 -19.40
CA ASN A 164 18.12 13.75 -18.75
C ASN A 164 18.35 12.38 -18.16
N LYS A 165 17.53 12.01 -17.16
CA LYS A 165 17.63 10.74 -16.47
C LYS A 165 16.26 10.12 -16.25
N LEU A 166 16.18 8.82 -16.50
CA LEU A 166 15.01 8.00 -16.19
C LEU A 166 15.10 7.47 -14.77
N ASN A 167 14.10 7.75 -13.97
CA ASN A 167 13.98 7.31 -12.58
C ASN A 167 12.78 6.38 -12.44
N VAL A 168 12.96 5.30 -11.67
CA VAL A 168 11.88 4.36 -11.31
C VAL A 168 11.89 4.18 -9.80
N ALA A 169 10.83 4.65 -9.15
CA ALA A 169 10.61 4.54 -7.72
C ALA A 169 9.61 3.40 -7.43
N LEU A 170 9.97 2.52 -6.50
CA LEU A 170 9.09 1.52 -5.92
C LEU A 170 8.56 2.05 -4.60
N LEU A 171 7.25 2.04 -4.45
CA LEU A 171 6.53 2.52 -3.28
C LEU A 171 5.74 1.39 -2.65
N GLN A 172 5.42 1.51 -1.36
CA GLN A 172 4.47 0.64 -0.68
C GLN A 172 3.39 1.46 -0.01
N ASN A 173 2.15 1.08 -0.26
CA ASN A 173 0.94 1.58 0.37
C ASN A 173 0.57 0.73 1.60
N ASN A 174 -0.49 1.12 2.29
CA ASN A 174 -1.13 0.37 3.38
C ASN A 174 -0.15 -0.18 4.44
N THR A 175 0.93 0.57 4.71
CA THR A 175 1.86 0.20 5.77
C THR A 175 1.37 0.77 7.09
N ILE A 176 0.80 -0.08 7.94
CA ILE A 176 0.33 0.32 9.27
C ILE A 176 1.52 0.46 10.20
N GLY A 177 1.59 1.57 10.93
CA GLY A 177 2.68 1.85 11.85
C GLY A 177 2.48 3.09 12.71
N PRO A 178 3.45 3.41 13.58
CA PRO A 178 3.34 4.55 14.50
C PRO A 178 3.40 5.88 13.77
N GLN A 179 2.62 6.84 14.23
CA GLN A 179 2.67 8.23 13.78
C GLN A 179 2.31 9.18 14.92
N THR A 180 3.11 10.22 15.09
CA THR A 180 2.73 11.39 15.90
C THR A 180 1.76 12.24 15.08
N ASP A 181 0.60 12.57 15.65
CA ASP A 181 -0.40 13.43 15.04
C ASP A 181 -0.88 14.47 16.06
N TYR A 182 -0.57 15.74 15.82
CA TYR A 182 -0.96 16.82 16.75
C TYR A 182 -2.46 17.15 16.69
N ALA A 183 -3.15 16.77 15.63
CA ALA A 183 -4.59 16.99 15.50
C ALA A 183 -5.43 15.89 16.15
N ASN A 184 -5.00 14.61 16.01
CA ASN A 184 -5.81 13.44 16.39
C ASN A 184 -5.16 12.61 17.52
N GLY A 185 -3.96 12.99 17.99
CA GLY A 185 -3.18 12.24 18.97
C GLY A 185 -2.26 11.20 18.32
N ASN A 186 -1.30 10.69 19.10
CA ASN A 186 -0.37 9.68 18.63
C ASN A 186 -1.08 8.34 18.45
N THR A 187 -0.74 7.61 17.39
CA THR A 187 -1.30 6.29 17.09
C THR A 187 -0.21 5.32 16.65
N THR A 188 -0.45 4.03 16.88
CA THR A 188 0.34 2.92 16.34
C THR A 188 -0.28 2.36 15.05
N GLU A 189 -1.49 2.80 14.70
CA GLU A 189 -2.32 2.30 13.62
C GLU A 189 -2.47 3.31 12.47
N TYR A 190 -1.46 4.16 12.24
CA TYR A 190 -1.49 5.09 11.12
C TYR A 190 -1.18 4.35 9.82
N ASN A 191 -2.00 4.61 8.79
CA ASN A 191 -1.79 4.04 7.46
C ASN A 191 -0.86 4.93 6.63
N HIS A 192 0.39 4.48 6.44
CA HIS A 192 1.38 5.17 5.61
C HIS A 192 1.20 4.75 4.14
N MET A 193 0.82 5.72 3.30
CA MET A 193 0.62 5.55 1.86
C MET A 193 1.80 6.10 1.07
N HIS A 194 1.99 5.63 -0.17
CA HIS A 194 3.01 6.10 -1.12
C HIS A 194 4.43 6.14 -0.54
N ARG A 195 4.73 5.24 0.41
CA ARG A 195 6.02 5.18 1.09
C ARG A 195 7.11 4.73 0.13
N LEU A 196 8.13 5.57 -0.13
CA LEU A 196 9.30 5.16 -0.90
C LEU A 196 10.00 4.01 -0.20
N VAL A 197 10.15 2.87 -0.88
CA VAL A 197 10.89 1.70 -0.39
C VAL A 197 12.19 1.49 -1.15
N TRP A 198 12.21 1.74 -2.46
CA TRP A 198 13.41 1.59 -3.26
C TRP A 198 13.43 2.51 -4.50
N LEU A 199 14.63 2.78 -5.04
CA LEU A 199 14.83 3.39 -6.35
C LEU A 199 15.49 2.35 -7.26
N ILE A 200 14.72 1.77 -8.19
CA ILE A 200 15.18 0.67 -9.06
C ILE A 200 16.34 1.13 -9.94
N THR A 201 16.28 2.35 -10.46
CA THR A 201 17.32 2.98 -11.29
C THR A 201 18.42 3.70 -10.48
N GLY A 202 18.45 3.46 -9.15
CA GLY A 202 19.40 4.08 -8.25
C GLY A 202 19.08 5.53 -7.87
N GLN A 203 19.96 6.14 -7.08
CA GLN A 203 19.75 7.45 -6.42
C GLN A 203 19.31 8.58 -7.37
N TRP A 204 19.86 8.61 -8.57
CA TRP A 204 19.67 9.74 -9.50
C TRP A 204 19.20 9.31 -10.89
N GLY A 205 18.73 8.09 -11.04
CA GLY A 205 18.26 7.56 -12.30
C GLY A 205 19.35 7.23 -13.31
N GLU A 206 18.95 6.66 -14.44
CA GLU A 206 19.79 6.28 -15.55
C GLU A 206 19.84 7.35 -16.64
N ILE A 207 20.99 7.52 -17.28
CA ILE A 207 21.23 8.59 -18.26
C ILE A 207 20.50 8.29 -19.56
N ILE A 208 19.68 9.24 -20.02
CA ILE A 208 19.12 9.27 -21.37
C ILE A 208 20.08 10.02 -22.28
N THR A 209 20.58 9.35 -23.31
CA THR A 209 21.62 9.89 -24.19
C THR A 209 21.09 10.76 -25.33
N THR A 210 19.79 10.67 -25.66
CA THR A 210 19.15 11.43 -26.72
C THR A 210 17.83 12.02 -26.21
N THR A 211 17.71 13.33 -26.25
CA THR A 211 16.61 14.09 -25.65
C THR A 211 15.95 15.07 -26.66
N THR A 212 16.05 14.74 -27.96
CA THR A 212 15.48 15.55 -29.04
C THR A 212 14.09 15.06 -29.44
N ALA A 213 13.29 15.96 -30.02
CA ALA A 213 11.97 15.65 -30.54
C ALA A 213 11.95 14.39 -31.43
N GLY A 214 10.98 13.51 -31.21
CA GLY A 214 10.85 12.23 -31.90
C GLY A 214 11.66 11.07 -31.28
N THR A 215 12.47 11.32 -30.26
CA THR A 215 13.16 10.24 -29.54
C THR A 215 12.15 9.43 -28.73
N PHE A 216 12.23 8.09 -28.92
CA PHE A 216 11.46 7.10 -28.18
C PHE A 216 12.42 6.30 -27.29
N ILE A 217 12.09 6.21 -26.03
CA ILE A 217 12.79 5.42 -25.00
C ILE A 217 11.86 4.26 -24.65
N ASP A 218 12.43 3.06 -24.57
CA ASP A 218 11.74 1.81 -24.27
C ASP A 218 12.69 0.97 -23.40
N GLU A 219 12.45 1.00 -22.08
CA GLU A 219 13.34 0.36 -21.10
C GLU A 219 12.55 -0.58 -20.20
N THR A 220 13.16 -1.71 -19.89
CA THR A 220 12.57 -2.69 -18.97
C THR A 220 13.54 -2.99 -17.83
N TYR A 221 13.04 -2.89 -16.61
CA TYR A 221 13.77 -3.14 -15.37
C TYR A 221 13.19 -4.35 -14.66
N THR A 222 14.06 -5.18 -14.09
CA THR A 222 13.67 -6.25 -13.17
C THR A 222 14.29 -5.99 -11.81
N TYR A 223 13.52 -6.27 -10.75
CA TYR A 223 13.99 -6.11 -9.39
C TYR A 223 13.43 -7.22 -8.48
N ASP A 224 14.33 -7.92 -7.79
CA ASP A 224 13.95 -8.95 -6.82
C ASP A 224 13.47 -8.26 -5.54
N ILE A 225 12.18 -8.40 -5.23
CA ILE A 225 11.55 -7.79 -4.08
C ILE A 225 11.97 -8.55 -2.81
N PRO A 226 12.63 -7.90 -1.83
CA PRO A 226 12.99 -8.56 -0.59
C PRO A 226 11.75 -8.81 0.30
N ASN A 227 11.89 -9.68 1.29
CA ASN A 227 10.81 -9.94 2.25
C ASN A 227 10.50 -8.72 3.13
N ASP A 228 11.47 -7.86 3.36
CA ASP A 228 11.33 -6.64 4.16
C ASP A 228 12.28 -5.53 3.73
N TYR A 229 11.96 -4.28 4.13
CA TYR A 229 12.88 -3.14 4.13
C TYR A 229 13.07 -2.69 5.57
N ASN A 230 14.29 -2.84 6.11
CA ASN A 230 14.66 -2.49 7.50
C ASN A 230 13.76 -3.19 8.56
N GLY A 231 13.39 -4.45 8.32
CA GLY A 231 12.51 -5.22 9.21
C GLY A 231 11.01 -4.90 9.06
N VAL A 232 10.63 -4.04 8.12
CA VAL A 232 9.23 -3.78 7.79
C VAL A 232 8.82 -4.67 6.62
N PRO A 233 7.88 -5.62 6.81
CA PRO A 233 7.50 -6.58 5.78
C PRO A 233 7.00 -5.92 4.50
N VAL A 234 7.37 -6.50 3.37
CA VAL A 234 6.82 -6.11 2.08
C VAL A 234 5.53 -6.89 1.84
N LYS A 235 4.50 -6.16 1.38
CA LYS A 235 3.26 -6.72 0.88
C LYS A 235 3.18 -6.41 -0.60
N ILE A 236 3.36 -7.42 -1.44
CA ILE A 236 3.44 -7.21 -2.90
C ILE A 236 2.17 -6.60 -3.48
N GLN A 237 1.00 -6.92 -2.90
CA GLN A 237 -0.29 -6.34 -3.27
C GLN A 237 -0.44 -4.84 -2.96
N ASP A 238 0.44 -4.30 -2.14
CA ASP A 238 0.43 -2.89 -1.74
C ASP A 238 1.53 -2.07 -2.45
N LEU A 239 2.24 -2.67 -3.41
CA LEU A 239 3.28 -1.99 -4.15
C LEU A 239 2.70 -1.08 -5.24
N GLU A 240 3.42 0.01 -5.50
CA GLU A 240 3.12 1.01 -6.51
C GLU A 240 4.43 1.42 -7.18
N VAL A 241 4.40 1.71 -8.47
CA VAL A 241 5.55 2.18 -9.23
C VAL A 241 5.30 3.59 -9.73
N VAL A 242 6.28 4.48 -9.55
CA VAL A 242 6.28 5.80 -10.17
C VAL A 242 7.56 5.96 -10.99
N ALA A 243 7.40 6.16 -12.31
CA ALA A 243 8.49 6.45 -13.23
C ALA A 243 8.45 7.92 -13.64
N PHE A 244 9.61 8.57 -13.71
CA PHE A 244 9.70 9.98 -14.09
C PHE A 244 11.06 10.33 -14.72
N ILE A 245 11.06 11.39 -15.52
CA ILE A 245 12.29 11.92 -16.08
C ILE A 245 12.72 13.16 -15.27
N THR A 246 14.02 13.29 -15.06
CA THR A 246 14.63 14.52 -14.51
C THR A 246 15.58 15.13 -15.52
N GLU A 247 15.57 16.45 -15.62
CA GLU A 247 16.59 17.23 -16.31
C GLU A 247 17.75 17.43 -15.34
N THR A 248 18.86 16.74 -15.61
CA THR A 248 19.98 16.57 -14.63
C THR A 248 19.54 15.76 -13.38
N GLN A 249 19.40 16.37 -12.22
CA GLN A 249 18.89 15.80 -10.97
C GLN A 249 17.65 16.57 -10.45
N LEU A 250 17.35 17.68 -11.09
CA LEU A 250 16.25 18.59 -10.78
C LEU A 250 15.29 18.65 -11.98
N ASP A 251 14.25 19.43 -11.86
CA ASP A 251 13.22 19.66 -12.88
C ASP A 251 12.71 18.36 -13.53
N MET A 252 11.54 17.96 -13.13
CA MET A 252 10.86 16.80 -13.71
C MET A 252 9.87 17.28 -14.78
N PRO A 253 10.15 17.11 -16.09
CA PRO A 253 9.20 17.49 -17.14
C PRO A 253 7.93 16.65 -17.09
N SER A 254 8.02 15.35 -16.75
CA SER A 254 6.86 14.47 -16.67
C SER A 254 7.16 13.21 -15.84
N GLY A 255 6.08 12.53 -15.44
CA GLY A 255 6.11 11.23 -14.79
C GLY A 255 4.83 10.45 -15.05
N SER A 256 4.80 9.19 -14.61
CA SER A 256 3.66 8.28 -14.68
C SER A 256 3.71 7.34 -13.49
N GLY A 257 2.57 6.77 -13.12
CA GLY A 257 2.50 5.80 -12.03
C GLY A 257 1.50 4.69 -12.33
N THR A 258 1.76 3.50 -11.79
CA THR A 258 0.92 2.32 -11.94
C THR A 258 0.97 1.43 -10.71
N PHE A 259 -0.09 0.66 -10.50
CA PHE A 259 -0.07 -0.51 -9.62
C PHE A 259 0.30 -1.72 -10.47
N PRO A 260 1.18 -2.61 -9.98
CA PRO A 260 1.55 -3.81 -10.71
C PRO A 260 0.35 -4.73 -10.96
N THR A 261 0.35 -5.43 -12.09
CA THR A 261 -0.40 -6.67 -12.30
C THR A 261 0.36 -7.83 -11.67
N TYR A 262 -0.26 -9.00 -11.61
CA TYR A 262 0.34 -10.19 -11.01
C TYR A 262 0.26 -11.35 -11.97
N SER A 263 1.33 -12.14 -12.03
CA SER A 263 1.44 -13.29 -12.90
C SER A 263 2.09 -14.48 -12.20
N ASN A 264 2.04 -15.65 -12.86
CA ASN A 264 2.72 -16.86 -12.42
C ASN A 264 2.26 -17.35 -11.05
N PHE A 265 0.94 -17.35 -10.81
CA PHE A 265 0.37 -17.97 -9.60
C PHE A 265 0.60 -19.48 -9.60
N SER A 266 0.75 -20.08 -8.41
CA SER A 266 0.87 -21.54 -8.25
C SER A 266 -0.45 -22.27 -8.40
N ALA A 267 -1.57 -21.56 -8.27
CA ALA A 267 -2.93 -22.10 -8.31
C ALA A 267 -3.86 -21.16 -9.08
N GLU A 268 -4.85 -21.70 -9.77
CA GLU A 268 -5.91 -20.90 -10.40
C GLU A 268 -6.90 -20.39 -9.35
N ASN A 269 -7.26 -21.26 -8.40
CA ASN A 269 -8.19 -20.97 -7.32
C ASN A 269 -7.52 -21.33 -5.99
N ASN A 270 -7.25 -20.36 -5.15
CA ASN A 270 -6.68 -20.58 -3.82
C ASN A 270 -7.18 -19.50 -2.86
N ALA A 271 -7.96 -19.91 -1.86
CA ALA A 271 -8.41 -19.07 -0.76
C ALA A 271 -7.70 -19.51 0.52
N ARG A 272 -7.04 -18.60 1.21
CA ARG A 272 -6.37 -18.92 2.47
C ARG A 272 -6.78 -18.00 3.60
N PRO A 273 -6.89 -18.50 4.85
CA PRO A 273 -7.02 -17.65 6.02
C PRO A 273 -5.64 -17.09 6.40
N THR A 274 -5.54 -15.78 6.63
CA THR A 274 -4.25 -15.13 6.90
C THR A 274 -4.09 -14.70 8.36
N SER A 275 -5.19 -14.43 9.05
CA SER A 275 -5.20 -14.09 10.47
C SER A 275 -6.56 -14.32 11.11
N VAL A 276 -6.56 -14.55 12.41
CA VAL A 276 -7.72 -14.40 13.28
C VAL A 276 -7.43 -13.21 14.19
N GLU A 277 -8.35 -12.26 14.27
CA GLU A 277 -8.19 -11.14 15.21
C GLU A 277 -8.13 -11.63 16.64
N ALA A 278 -7.28 -10.99 17.45
CA ALA A 278 -7.11 -11.35 18.84
C ALA A 278 -8.45 -11.34 19.59
N ILE A 279 -8.86 -12.50 20.10
CA ILE A 279 -10.09 -12.64 20.89
C ILE A 279 -9.77 -12.16 22.30
N LEU A 280 -10.35 -11.02 22.67
CA LEU A 280 -10.19 -10.50 24.02
C LEU A 280 -10.86 -11.43 25.04
N PRO A 281 -10.33 -11.53 26.27
CA PRO A 281 -10.93 -12.33 27.33
C PRO A 281 -12.40 -11.95 27.54
N GLN A 282 -13.29 -12.93 27.37
CA GLN A 282 -14.75 -12.75 27.44
C GLN A 282 -15.28 -13.33 28.75
N CYS A 283 -16.34 -12.68 29.29
CA CYS A 283 -17.17 -13.28 30.34
C CYS A 283 -18.33 -14.02 29.64
N GLY A 284 -18.22 -15.33 29.45
CA GLY A 284 -19.25 -16.13 28.77
C GLY A 284 -18.65 -17.33 28.05
N PHE A 285 -19.52 -18.05 27.37
CA PHE A 285 -19.21 -19.30 26.67
C PHE A 285 -19.36 -19.15 25.16
N ASP A 286 -19.50 -17.92 24.66
CA ASP A 286 -19.69 -17.59 23.26
C ASP A 286 -18.62 -16.59 22.80
N ILE A 287 -18.08 -16.78 21.60
CA ILE A 287 -17.22 -15.81 20.90
C ILE A 287 -17.77 -15.51 19.53
N THR A 288 -17.46 -14.31 19.03
CA THR A 288 -17.77 -13.87 17.67
C THR A 288 -16.44 -13.58 16.98
N PRO A 289 -15.80 -14.58 16.33
CA PRO A 289 -14.46 -14.41 15.79
C PRO A 289 -14.46 -13.62 14.50
N ASN A 290 -13.39 -12.86 14.27
CA ASN A 290 -13.08 -12.23 13.00
C ASN A 290 -11.91 -12.95 12.34
N VAL A 291 -12.11 -13.43 11.11
CA VAL A 291 -11.06 -14.05 10.29
C VAL A 291 -10.78 -13.21 9.05
N THR A 292 -9.51 -13.05 8.72
CA THR A 292 -9.12 -12.44 7.45
C THR A 292 -8.83 -13.56 6.46
N ILE A 293 -9.55 -13.56 5.34
CA ILE A 293 -9.27 -14.43 4.19
C ILE A 293 -8.58 -13.64 3.09
N GLN A 294 -7.77 -14.32 2.28
CA GLN A 294 -7.10 -13.77 1.11
C GLN A 294 -7.34 -14.67 -0.09
N ASN A 295 -7.61 -14.06 -1.24
CA ASN A 295 -7.52 -14.76 -2.52
C ASN A 295 -6.04 -14.85 -2.93
N PHE A 296 -5.46 -16.03 -2.94
CA PHE A 296 -4.09 -16.28 -3.36
C PHE A 296 -4.02 -17.05 -4.70
N GLY A 297 -5.16 -17.18 -5.39
CA GLY A 297 -5.29 -17.73 -6.74
C GLY A 297 -5.25 -16.65 -7.83
N GLU A 298 -5.14 -17.11 -9.08
CA GLU A 298 -5.18 -16.25 -10.27
C GLU A 298 -6.60 -15.77 -10.58
N ASN A 299 -7.62 -16.60 -10.32
CA ASN A 299 -9.02 -16.26 -10.55
C ASN A 299 -9.61 -15.48 -9.38
N ASP A 300 -10.59 -14.61 -9.66
CA ASP A 300 -11.34 -13.90 -8.61
C ASP A 300 -12.04 -14.87 -7.68
N LEU A 301 -11.86 -14.71 -6.36
CA LEU A 301 -12.59 -15.47 -5.36
C LEU A 301 -13.98 -14.87 -5.17
N THR A 302 -15.01 -15.66 -5.45
CA THR A 302 -16.41 -15.21 -5.35
C THR A 302 -17.21 -15.89 -4.24
N GLU A 303 -16.77 -17.05 -3.79
CA GLU A 303 -17.41 -17.83 -2.72
C GLU A 303 -16.37 -18.71 -2.03
N VAL A 304 -16.48 -18.85 -0.71
CA VAL A 304 -15.74 -19.85 0.06
C VAL A 304 -16.55 -20.28 1.28
N GLU A 305 -16.58 -21.59 1.58
CA GLU A 305 -17.15 -22.11 2.82
C GLU A 305 -16.08 -22.09 3.93
N ILE A 306 -16.45 -21.52 5.07
CA ILE A 306 -15.61 -21.38 6.26
C ILE A 306 -16.18 -22.29 7.35
N THR A 307 -15.46 -23.33 7.73
CA THR A 307 -15.79 -24.20 8.85
C THR A 307 -14.94 -23.79 10.06
N TYR A 308 -15.58 -23.60 11.21
CA TYR A 308 -14.85 -23.20 12.42
C TYR A 308 -15.38 -23.95 13.67
N SER A 309 -14.48 -24.20 14.60
CA SER A 309 -14.77 -24.86 15.88
C SER A 309 -13.88 -24.28 16.99
N VAL A 310 -14.28 -24.50 18.25
CA VAL A 310 -13.48 -24.15 19.42
C VAL A 310 -13.23 -25.41 20.24
N ASN A 311 -11.98 -25.63 20.69
CA ASN A 311 -11.53 -26.76 21.50
C ASN A 311 -11.93 -28.14 20.93
N GLY A 312 -11.97 -28.27 19.58
CA GLY A 312 -12.43 -29.48 18.92
C GLY A 312 -13.92 -29.82 19.14
N GLY A 313 -14.72 -28.84 19.58
CA GLY A 313 -16.17 -28.99 19.79
C GLY A 313 -16.95 -29.07 18.47
N ALA A 314 -18.27 -28.82 18.53
CA ALA A 314 -19.12 -28.84 17.33
C ALA A 314 -18.75 -27.73 16.37
N SER A 315 -18.49 -28.11 15.11
CA SER A 315 -18.19 -27.15 14.05
C SER A 315 -19.43 -26.39 13.58
N GLN A 316 -19.22 -25.14 13.19
CA GLN A 316 -20.20 -24.33 12.45
C GLN A 316 -19.64 -23.99 11.07
N ASN A 317 -20.56 -23.75 10.13
CA ASN A 317 -20.22 -23.35 8.75
C ASN A 317 -20.77 -21.96 8.46
N TYR A 318 -20.00 -21.19 7.71
CA TYR A 318 -20.39 -19.91 7.17
C TYR A 318 -19.95 -19.81 5.71
N THR A 319 -20.84 -19.48 4.80
CA THR A 319 -20.49 -19.26 3.40
C THR A 319 -20.26 -17.77 3.19
N TRP A 320 -19.03 -17.40 2.86
CA TRP A 320 -18.72 -16.06 2.39
C TRP A 320 -18.99 -15.98 0.89
N THR A 321 -19.58 -14.87 0.46
CA THR A 321 -19.79 -14.55 -0.96
C THR A 321 -19.39 -13.09 -1.19
N GLY A 322 -18.63 -12.83 -2.26
CA GLY A 322 -18.12 -11.50 -2.56
C GLY A 322 -17.39 -11.44 -3.89
N SER A 323 -16.38 -10.60 -3.97
CA SER A 323 -15.44 -10.54 -5.09
C SER A 323 -14.11 -10.03 -4.55
N LEU A 324 -13.14 -10.94 -4.37
CA LEU A 324 -11.76 -10.61 -4.06
C LEU A 324 -10.90 -10.90 -5.28
N LEU A 325 -10.30 -9.87 -5.84
CA LEU A 325 -9.28 -10.02 -6.87
C LEU A 325 -8.05 -10.73 -6.29
N SER A 326 -7.17 -11.23 -7.15
CA SER A 326 -5.92 -11.87 -6.73
C SER A 326 -5.15 -11.01 -5.71
N LEU A 327 -4.67 -11.64 -4.65
CA LEU A 327 -3.97 -11.07 -3.49
C LEU A 327 -4.79 -10.12 -2.59
N GLN A 328 -6.04 -9.83 -2.93
CA GLN A 328 -6.93 -9.06 -2.05
C GLN A 328 -7.38 -9.90 -0.86
N SER A 329 -7.62 -9.19 0.26
CA SER A 329 -8.05 -9.79 1.52
C SER A 329 -9.29 -9.08 2.06
N GLU A 330 -10.11 -9.82 2.82
CA GLU A 330 -11.25 -9.28 3.56
C GLU A 330 -11.32 -9.88 4.96
N THR A 331 -11.63 -9.05 5.96
CA THR A 331 -11.89 -9.52 7.32
C THR A 331 -13.39 -9.76 7.49
N ILE A 332 -13.74 -10.98 7.88
CA ILE A 332 -15.10 -11.47 7.98
C ILE A 332 -15.41 -11.71 9.45
N GLN A 333 -16.50 -11.13 9.95
CA GLN A 333 -17.05 -11.49 11.24
C GLN A 333 -17.90 -12.74 11.11
N LEU A 334 -17.46 -13.83 11.76
CA LEU A 334 -18.21 -15.09 11.78
C LEU A 334 -19.33 -15.03 12.82
N PRO A 335 -20.45 -15.78 12.62
CA PRO A 335 -21.47 -15.95 13.64
C PRO A 335 -20.92 -16.42 14.98
N ALA A 336 -21.61 -16.07 16.06
CA ALA A 336 -21.23 -16.48 17.39
C ALA A 336 -21.19 -18.02 17.53
N ILE A 337 -20.16 -18.53 18.19
CA ILE A 337 -20.01 -19.95 18.51
C ILE A 337 -19.87 -20.15 20.00
N SER A 338 -20.68 -21.07 20.55
CA SER A 338 -20.60 -21.51 21.95
C SER A 338 -19.57 -22.61 22.10
N TYR A 339 -18.85 -22.62 23.20
CA TYR A 339 -17.80 -23.60 23.47
C TYR A 339 -17.71 -23.98 24.93
N GLU A 340 -17.13 -25.14 25.21
CA GLU A 340 -16.75 -25.53 26.57
C GLU A 340 -15.38 -24.93 26.91
N VAL A 341 -15.31 -24.26 28.05
CA VAL A 341 -14.14 -23.47 28.46
C VAL A 341 -13.01 -24.37 28.92
N GLU A 342 -11.82 -24.10 28.45
CA GLU A 342 -10.56 -24.69 28.91
C GLU A 342 -9.62 -23.58 29.42
N ASP A 343 -8.51 -23.96 30.06
CA ASP A 343 -7.51 -23.02 30.58
C ASP A 343 -6.93 -22.14 29.44
N VAL A 344 -6.72 -22.73 28.27
CA VAL A 344 -6.38 -22.07 27.02
C VAL A 344 -7.33 -22.58 25.96
N ASN A 345 -8.11 -21.71 25.38
CA ASN A 345 -9.04 -22.08 24.33
C ASN A 345 -8.37 -21.88 22.96
N THR A 346 -8.71 -22.72 22.01
CA THR A 346 -8.20 -22.66 20.64
C THR A 346 -9.35 -22.62 19.66
N ILE A 347 -9.41 -21.59 18.83
CA ILE A 347 -10.28 -21.58 17.63
C ILE A 347 -9.51 -22.17 16.46
N GLU A 348 -10.17 -23.07 15.73
CA GLU A 348 -9.69 -23.64 14.48
C GLU A 348 -10.62 -23.21 13.35
N ILE A 349 -10.05 -22.71 12.25
CA ILE A 349 -10.77 -22.26 11.07
C ILE A 349 -10.20 -22.97 9.86
N THR A 350 -11.08 -23.57 9.05
CA THR A 350 -10.73 -24.28 7.82
C THR A 350 -11.60 -23.76 6.68
N LEU A 351 -10.98 -23.40 5.55
CA LEU A 351 -11.68 -23.08 4.32
C LEU A 351 -11.98 -24.34 3.52
N SER A 352 -12.97 -24.26 2.61
CA SER A 352 -13.27 -25.35 1.68
C SER A 352 -12.07 -25.69 0.78
N ASP A 353 -12.04 -26.94 0.31
CA ASP A 353 -11.00 -27.42 -0.60
C ASP A 353 -10.92 -26.59 -1.88
N ASP A 354 -9.69 -26.33 -2.31
CA ASP A 354 -9.34 -25.63 -3.55
C ASP A 354 -8.08 -26.25 -4.20
N ASP A 355 -7.32 -25.51 -5.00
CA ASP A 355 -6.16 -26.04 -5.72
C ASP A 355 -4.91 -26.20 -4.81
N ASP A 356 -4.87 -25.58 -3.60
CA ASP A 356 -3.80 -25.76 -2.61
C ASP A 356 -4.35 -25.90 -1.17
N ASN A 357 -4.77 -27.08 -0.82
CA ASN A 357 -5.32 -27.36 0.54
C ASN A 357 -4.29 -27.29 1.67
N SER A 358 -3.03 -27.00 1.40
CA SER A 358 -1.98 -26.96 2.43
C SER A 358 -2.02 -25.69 3.28
N ASP A 359 -2.67 -24.61 2.79
CA ASP A 359 -2.77 -23.33 3.46
C ASP A 359 -4.21 -22.92 3.86
N ASN A 360 -5.18 -23.87 3.74
CA ASN A 360 -6.60 -23.64 4.03
C ASN A 360 -6.94 -23.57 5.52
N GLN A 361 -5.97 -23.68 6.43
CA GLN A 361 -6.24 -23.76 7.87
C GLN A 361 -5.46 -22.72 8.66
N ILE A 362 -6.11 -22.20 9.71
CA ILE A 362 -5.48 -21.34 10.72
C ILE A 362 -6.06 -21.66 12.10
N SER A 363 -5.26 -21.49 13.14
CA SER A 363 -5.71 -21.59 14.53
C SER A 363 -5.18 -20.43 15.36
N GLU A 364 -5.95 -19.98 16.35
CA GLU A 364 -5.57 -18.92 17.27
C GLU A 364 -5.98 -19.31 18.70
N ASN A 365 -5.09 -18.99 19.66
CA ASN A 365 -5.34 -19.24 21.08
C ASN A 365 -5.90 -17.99 21.76
N PHE A 366 -6.84 -18.21 22.68
CA PHE A 366 -7.39 -17.12 23.48
C PHE A 366 -7.68 -17.59 24.92
N ASN A 367 -7.74 -16.61 25.84
CA ASN A 367 -8.00 -16.88 27.24
C ASN A 367 -9.42 -16.39 27.62
N ILE A 368 -9.99 -17.01 28.63
CA ILE A 368 -11.19 -16.47 29.29
C ILE A 368 -10.80 -15.28 30.19
N ALA A 369 -11.76 -14.42 30.46
CA ALA A 369 -11.60 -13.44 31.52
C ALA A 369 -11.43 -14.15 32.86
N ASN A 370 -10.50 -13.66 33.69
CA ASN A 370 -10.36 -14.18 35.04
C ASN A 370 -11.73 -14.18 35.75
N GLU A 371 -12.08 -15.27 36.42
CA GLU A 371 -13.28 -15.29 37.24
C GLU A 371 -13.25 -14.13 38.24
N HIS A 372 -14.21 -13.25 38.14
CA HIS A 372 -14.41 -12.21 39.12
C HIS A 372 -15.32 -12.74 40.24
N THR A 373 -14.97 -12.43 41.47
CA THR A 373 -15.86 -12.71 42.59
C THR A 373 -17.19 -11.99 42.38
N THR A 374 -18.30 -12.64 42.74
CA THR A 374 -19.64 -12.00 42.69
C THR A 374 -19.77 -10.81 43.66
N THR A 375 -18.71 -10.56 44.45
CA THR A 375 -18.67 -9.50 45.46
C THR A 375 -17.68 -8.43 45.03
N VAL A 376 -18.17 -7.22 44.76
CA VAL A 376 -17.37 -6.02 44.53
C VAL A 376 -17.30 -5.25 45.84
N ASN A 377 -16.09 -5.05 46.37
CA ASN A 377 -15.86 -4.17 47.53
C ASN A 377 -15.40 -2.79 47.02
N MET A 378 -16.27 -1.77 47.13
CA MET A 378 -15.92 -0.41 46.84
C MET A 378 -15.45 0.27 48.13
N ILE A 379 -14.24 0.79 48.15
CA ILE A 379 -13.71 1.58 49.28
C ILE A 379 -13.61 3.03 48.82
N LEU A 380 -14.47 3.87 49.35
CA LEU A 380 -14.47 5.31 49.08
C LEU A 380 -13.69 6.05 50.22
N ASN A 381 -12.53 6.57 49.92
CA ASN A 381 -11.77 7.42 50.84
C ASN A 381 -12.17 8.89 50.59
N THR A 382 -12.91 9.45 51.55
CA THR A 382 -13.32 10.85 51.47
C THR A 382 -12.46 11.68 52.43
N ASP A 383 -12.42 13.00 52.21
CA ASP A 383 -11.89 13.94 53.17
C ASP A 383 -12.90 14.19 54.32
N ASN A 384 -12.69 15.27 55.11
CA ASN A 384 -13.56 15.63 56.26
C ASN A 384 -14.98 16.08 55.80
N ALA A 385 -15.30 16.10 54.53
CA ALA A 385 -16.57 16.49 53.95
C ALA A 385 -17.26 15.30 53.21
N GLY A 386 -17.11 14.07 53.69
CA GLY A 386 -17.65 12.87 53.07
C GLY A 386 -19.14 12.92 52.74
N SER A 387 -19.94 13.70 53.49
CA SER A 387 -21.37 13.90 53.19
C SER A 387 -21.66 14.72 51.92
N GLN A 388 -20.62 15.21 51.26
CA GLN A 388 -20.75 15.90 49.94
C GLN A 388 -20.34 15.02 48.76
N CYS A 389 -19.91 13.79 49.02
CA CYS A 389 -19.54 12.84 47.98
C CYS A 389 -20.73 11.96 47.60
N THR A 390 -21.10 11.93 46.34
CA THR A 390 -22.03 10.99 45.79
C THR A 390 -21.34 10.06 44.76
N TRP A 391 -21.84 8.86 44.63
CA TRP A 391 -21.29 7.90 43.64
C TRP A 391 -22.40 7.07 43.02
N ASP A 392 -22.21 6.70 41.76
CA ASP A 392 -23.06 5.82 40.99
C ASP A 392 -22.24 4.64 40.41
N ILE A 393 -22.82 3.46 40.44
CA ILE A 393 -22.33 2.30 39.67
C ILE A 393 -23.30 2.10 38.53
N MET A 394 -22.76 2.13 37.30
CA MET A 394 -23.56 1.99 36.07
C MET A 394 -23.23 0.67 35.37
N ASN A 395 -24.20 0.12 34.64
CA ASN A 395 -23.97 -1.00 33.73
C ASN A 395 -23.41 -0.51 32.38
N SER A 396 -23.16 -1.41 31.42
CA SER A 396 -22.68 -1.10 30.08
C SER A 396 -23.64 -0.26 29.20
N ASN A 397 -24.89 -0.06 29.66
CA ASN A 397 -25.89 0.75 28.97
C ASN A 397 -26.10 2.12 29.67
N ASP A 398 -25.17 2.54 30.53
CA ASP A 398 -25.21 3.76 31.33
C ASP A 398 -26.41 3.84 32.30
N GLU A 399 -27.00 2.69 32.67
CA GLU A 399 -28.06 2.62 33.67
C GLU A 399 -27.44 2.52 35.08
N ILE A 400 -27.90 3.36 36.00
CA ILE A 400 -27.47 3.33 37.40
C ILE A 400 -28.02 2.08 38.08
N ILE A 401 -27.13 1.18 38.50
CA ILE A 401 -27.49 -0.06 39.22
C ILE A 401 -27.41 0.15 40.75
N TYR A 402 -26.48 0.98 41.20
CA TYR A 402 -26.34 1.37 42.60
C TYR A 402 -25.91 2.82 42.68
N SER A 403 -26.34 3.52 43.72
CA SER A 403 -25.91 4.86 44.06
C SER A 403 -25.81 5.04 45.55
N GLY A 404 -25.00 6.02 45.96
CA GLY A 404 -24.86 6.39 47.38
C GLY A 404 -24.21 7.75 47.54
N GLY A 405 -24.26 8.26 48.78
CA GLY A 405 -23.69 9.56 49.13
C GLY A 405 -23.80 9.87 50.62
#